data_afeaea99c126782cebce031a0f435846
#
_entry.id   afeaea99c126782cebce031a0f435846
#
_cell.length_a   1.000
_cell.length_b   1.000
_cell.length_c   1.000
_cell.angle_alpha   90.00
_cell.angle_beta   90.00
_cell.angle_gamma   90.00
#
_symmetry.space_group_name_H-M   'P 1'
#
loop_
_entity.id
_entity.type
_entity.pdbx_description
1 polymer ?
#
loop_
_entity_poly.entity_id
_entity_poly.type
_entity_poly.pdbx_seq_one_letter_code
_entity_poly.pdbx_strand_id
1 'polypeptide(L)'
;MAVFYRANAQSRILEESLMRFGVPYKIIGGTRFYERREVKDALAYLRAAINEADEVNVKRVLNVPKRGIGDTSVDKLDTYARNHGQGFSFALHNAAAASVGGAALKGITAFLASLDEAGNHQSEGPAEVLRLVLKSSGYMTELENEDTVESAGRLENLAELIGFAEEFDSVDDFLEQVALVADTDQIDGENRVMLMTLHAAKGLEFPVVFLAGFEEGVFPHSRSLAEPEEMEEERRLAYVGITRARELLNVSHAWSRSLYGNTQYLSLIHI
;
A
#
# COMPACT_ATOMS: atom_id res chain seq x y z
N MET A 1 -7.95 14.28 20.91
CA MET A 1 -6.54 13.78 20.85
C MET A 1 -6.20 13.51 19.41
N ALA A 2 -4.96 13.82 18.98
CA ALA A 2 -4.49 13.54 17.63
C ALA A 2 -3.13 12.83 17.65
N VAL A 3 -2.89 11.99 16.67
CA VAL A 3 -1.57 11.40 16.37
C VAL A 3 -1.15 11.88 14.99
N PHE A 4 0.01 12.52 14.93
CA PHE A 4 0.60 13.03 13.70
C PHE A 4 1.76 12.16 13.28
N TYR A 5 1.86 11.92 11.99
CA TYR A 5 2.95 11.18 11.35
C TYR A 5 3.42 11.89 10.07
N ARG A 6 4.63 11.56 9.61
CA ARG A 6 5.23 12.22 8.44
C ARG A 6 4.75 11.58 7.14
N ALA A 7 4.80 10.26 7.03
CA ALA A 7 4.45 9.51 5.83
C ALA A 7 3.18 8.70 6.04
N ASN A 8 2.38 8.58 4.98
CA ASN A 8 1.13 7.83 5.03
C ASN A 8 1.32 6.35 5.41
N ALA A 9 2.43 5.74 5.00
CA ALA A 9 2.76 4.35 5.34
C ALA A 9 2.74 4.09 6.85
N GLN A 10 3.16 5.06 7.67
CA GLN A 10 3.15 4.93 9.13
C GLN A 10 1.76 4.72 9.74
N SER A 11 0.67 5.05 8.99
CA SER A 11 -0.68 4.91 9.53
C SER A 11 -1.09 3.45 9.77
N ARG A 12 -0.57 2.48 8.99
CA ARG A 12 -0.94 1.06 9.11
C ARG A 12 -0.82 0.54 10.54
N ILE A 13 0.37 0.64 11.12
CA ILE A 13 0.63 0.12 12.47
C ILE A 13 -0.16 0.86 13.54
N LEU A 14 -0.44 2.16 13.33
CA LEU A 14 -1.29 2.96 14.23
C LEU A 14 -2.74 2.51 14.14
N GLU A 15 -3.25 2.33 12.92
CA GLU A 15 -4.60 1.83 12.66
C GLU A 15 -4.83 0.46 13.30
N GLU A 16 -3.93 -0.49 13.03
CA GLU A 16 -3.97 -1.85 13.58
C GLU A 16 -3.89 -1.86 15.12
N SER A 17 -3.00 -1.03 15.68
CA SER A 17 -2.86 -0.94 17.13
C SER A 17 -4.13 -0.39 17.78
N LEU A 18 -4.69 0.69 17.25
CA LEU A 18 -5.92 1.28 17.77
C LEU A 18 -7.10 0.31 17.67
N MET A 19 -7.21 -0.42 16.57
CA MET A 19 -8.24 -1.46 16.41
C MET A 19 -8.07 -2.59 17.42
N ARG A 20 -6.84 -3.09 17.60
CA ARG A 20 -6.53 -4.16 18.57
C ARG A 20 -6.95 -3.80 19.99
N PHE A 21 -6.77 -2.54 20.36
CA PHE A 21 -7.16 -2.02 21.68
C PHE A 21 -8.59 -1.48 21.74
N GLY A 22 -9.37 -1.62 20.67
CA GLY A 22 -10.75 -1.13 20.63
C GLY A 22 -10.88 0.38 20.73
N VAL A 23 -9.85 1.14 20.33
CA VAL A 23 -9.83 2.60 20.39
C VAL A 23 -10.36 3.19 19.08
N PRO A 24 -11.51 3.91 19.11
CA PRO A 24 -12.07 4.51 17.91
C PRO A 24 -11.13 5.58 17.33
N TYR A 25 -10.93 5.57 16.02
CA TYR A 25 -10.11 6.56 15.34
C TYR A 25 -10.74 7.05 14.03
N LYS A 26 -10.21 8.16 13.52
CA LYS A 26 -10.58 8.72 12.22
C LYS A 26 -9.33 9.24 11.50
N ILE A 27 -9.18 8.90 10.24
CA ILE A 27 -8.13 9.45 9.38
C ILE A 27 -8.61 10.77 8.78
N ILE A 28 -7.78 11.80 8.87
CA ILE A 28 -8.04 13.12 8.31
C ILE A 28 -7.14 13.36 7.12
N GLY A 29 -7.73 13.71 5.98
CA GLY A 29 -6.98 14.01 4.76
C GLY A 29 -6.43 12.80 4.01
N GLY A 30 -6.94 11.59 4.28
CA GLY A 30 -6.53 10.36 3.63
C GLY A 30 -7.56 9.24 3.74
N THR A 31 -7.19 8.07 3.23
CA THR A 31 -7.94 6.82 3.33
C THR A 31 -7.21 5.83 4.24
N ARG A 32 -7.92 4.84 4.79
CA ARG A 32 -7.34 3.74 5.54
C ARG A 32 -6.30 3.01 4.71
N PHE A 33 -5.30 2.43 5.35
CA PHE A 33 -4.19 1.77 4.67
C PHE A 33 -4.66 0.74 3.65
N TYR A 34 -5.50 -0.20 4.06
CA TYR A 34 -6.00 -1.28 3.19
C TYR A 34 -7.06 -0.81 2.16
N GLU A 35 -7.57 0.41 2.27
CA GLU A 35 -8.48 1.02 1.29
C GLU A 35 -7.74 1.75 0.17
N ARG A 36 -6.44 2.02 0.31
CA ARG A 36 -5.63 2.71 -0.68
C ARG A 36 -5.55 1.91 -1.98
N ARG A 37 -5.58 2.63 -3.09
CA ARG A 37 -5.62 2.01 -4.42
C ARG A 37 -4.46 1.06 -4.64
N GLU A 38 -3.23 1.50 -4.39
CA GLU A 38 -2.00 0.73 -4.58
C GLU A 38 -1.95 -0.51 -3.69
N VAL A 39 -2.46 -0.42 -2.46
CA VAL A 39 -2.54 -1.56 -1.54
C VAL A 39 -3.57 -2.58 -2.04
N LYS A 40 -4.76 -2.11 -2.47
CA LYS A 40 -5.78 -2.97 -3.07
C LYS A 40 -5.28 -3.62 -4.37
N ASP A 41 -4.53 -2.89 -5.18
CA ASP A 41 -3.96 -3.42 -6.42
C ASP A 41 -2.90 -4.49 -6.12
N ALA A 42 -2.02 -4.26 -5.15
CA ALA A 42 -1.01 -5.23 -4.72
C ALA A 42 -1.63 -6.51 -4.14
N LEU A 43 -2.66 -6.39 -3.29
CA LEU A 43 -3.39 -7.54 -2.75
C LEU A 43 -4.15 -8.30 -3.85
N ALA A 44 -4.68 -7.58 -4.85
CA ALA A 44 -5.32 -8.22 -6.00
C ALA A 44 -4.30 -8.97 -6.87
N TYR A 45 -3.10 -8.43 -7.06
CA TYR A 45 -2.00 -9.14 -7.72
C TYR A 45 -1.59 -10.40 -6.96
N LEU A 46 -1.43 -10.32 -5.64
CA LEU A 46 -1.11 -11.48 -4.81
C LEU A 46 -2.16 -12.58 -4.98
N ARG A 47 -3.45 -12.22 -4.84
CA ARG A 47 -4.56 -13.18 -5.00
C ARG A 47 -4.63 -13.77 -6.40
N ALA A 48 -4.42 -12.97 -7.43
CA ALA A 48 -4.41 -13.43 -8.82
C ALA A 48 -3.22 -14.38 -9.09
N ALA A 49 -2.06 -14.14 -8.49
CA ALA A 49 -0.87 -14.98 -8.66
C ALA A 49 -1.03 -16.38 -8.01
N ILE A 50 -1.76 -16.47 -6.89
CA ILE A 50 -2.01 -17.76 -6.22
C ILE A 50 -3.28 -18.46 -6.72
N ASN A 51 -4.21 -17.71 -7.30
CA ASN A 51 -5.48 -18.25 -7.80
C ASN A 51 -5.99 -17.44 -9.01
N GLU A 52 -5.62 -17.87 -10.20
CA GLU A 52 -6.11 -17.25 -11.44
C GLU A 52 -7.64 -17.40 -11.66
N ALA A 53 -8.32 -18.27 -10.91
CA ALA A 53 -9.77 -18.38 -10.96
C ALA A 53 -10.49 -17.26 -10.21
N ASP A 54 -9.78 -16.46 -9.43
CA ASP A 54 -10.32 -15.25 -8.78
C ASP A 54 -10.51 -14.12 -9.81
N GLU A 55 -11.60 -14.23 -10.53
CA GLU A 55 -11.95 -13.34 -11.64
C GLU A 55 -12.00 -11.85 -11.20
N VAL A 56 -12.45 -11.58 -9.99
CA VAL A 56 -12.58 -10.21 -9.47
C VAL A 56 -11.21 -9.55 -9.35
N ASN A 57 -10.27 -10.24 -8.71
CA ASN A 57 -8.92 -9.72 -8.52
C ASN A 57 -8.12 -9.72 -9.82
N VAL A 58 -8.26 -10.75 -10.66
CA VAL A 58 -7.65 -10.80 -11.99
C VAL A 58 -8.10 -9.62 -12.84
N LYS A 59 -9.42 -9.39 -12.98
CA LYS A 59 -9.95 -8.27 -13.76
C LYS A 59 -9.53 -6.90 -13.21
N ARG A 60 -9.39 -6.78 -11.90
CA ARG A 60 -8.91 -5.55 -11.27
C ARG A 60 -7.54 -5.14 -11.77
N VAL A 61 -6.60 -6.08 -11.89
CA VAL A 61 -5.18 -5.78 -12.19
C VAL A 61 -4.77 -6.08 -13.62
N LEU A 62 -5.63 -6.70 -14.43
CA LEU A 62 -5.36 -7.12 -15.80
C LEU A 62 -4.76 -6.01 -16.68
N ASN A 63 -5.25 -4.77 -16.54
CA ASN A 63 -4.80 -3.60 -17.29
C ASN A 63 -4.19 -2.50 -16.36
N VAL A 64 -3.63 -2.89 -15.24
CA VAL A 64 -2.93 -2.02 -14.27
C VAL A 64 -1.56 -2.63 -13.98
N PRO A 65 -0.45 -2.07 -14.49
CA PRO A 65 -0.29 -0.93 -15.42
C PRO A 65 -1.02 -1.13 -16.76
N LYS A 66 -1.13 -0.05 -17.53
CA LYS A 66 -1.80 -0.11 -18.84
C LYS A 66 -1.07 -1.05 -19.79
N ARG A 67 -1.77 -2.10 -20.27
CA ARG A 67 -1.26 -3.13 -21.19
C ARG A 67 -1.99 -3.15 -22.54
N GLY A 68 -2.80 -2.12 -22.84
CA GLY A 68 -3.62 -2.07 -24.04
C GLY A 68 -4.84 -3.01 -24.00
N ILE A 69 -5.23 -3.47 -22.82
CA ILE A 69 -6.39 -4.33 -22.59
C ILE A 69 -7.55 -3.42 -22.16
N GLY A 70 -8.38 -3.04 -23.13
CA GLY A 70 -9.58 -2.25 -22.85
C GLY A 70 -10.83 -3.12 -22.68
N ASP A 71 -11.95 -2.46 -22.34
CA ASP A 71 -13.25 -3.10 -22.09
C ASP A 71 -13.68 -4.03 -23.21
N THR A 72 -13.48 -3.63 -24.46
CA THR A 72 -13.80 -4.48 -25.64
C THR A 72 -13.04 -5.81 -25.62
N SER A 73 -11.80 -5.85 -25.13
CA SER A 73 -11.03 -7.09 -25.01
C SER A 73 -11.56 -7.95 -23.87
N VAL A 74 -11.92 -7.33 -22.75
CA VAL A 74 -12.54 -8.02 -21.60
C VAL A 74 -13.89 -8.62 -22.01
N ASP A 75 -14.75 -7.88 -22.72
CA ASP A 75 -16.04 -8.36 -23.22
C ASP A 75 -15.90 -9.57 -24.14
N LYS A 76 -14.88 -9.59 -25.01
CA LYS A 76 -14.57 -10.75 -25.88
C LYS A 76 -14.17 -11.97 -25.07
N LEU A 77 -13.31 -11.79 -24.05
CA LEU A 77 -12.90 -12.86 -23.14
C LEU A 77 -14.09 -13.42 -22.35
N ASP A 78 -14.93 -12.54 -21.79
CA ASP A 78 -16.14 -12.93 -21.05
C ASP A 78 -17.13 -13.71 -21.93
N THR A 79 -17.29 -13.25 -23.18
CA THR A 79 -18.16 -13.93 -24.14
C THR A 79 -17.61 -15.31 -24.54
N TYR A 80 -16.29 -15.38 -24.72
CA TYR A 80 -15.61 -16.64 -25.04
C TYR A 80 -15.72 -17.65 -23.89
N ALA A 81 -15.46 -17.22 -22.65
CA ALA A 81 -15.60 -18.04 -21.45
C ALA A 81 -17.02 -18.60 -21.31
N ARG A 82 -18.03 -17.73 -21.40
CA ARG A 82 -19.47 -18.13 -21.34
C ARG A 82 -19.84 -19.12 -22.41
N ASN A 83 -19.42 -18.91 -23.66
CA ASN A 83 -19.74 -19.80 -24.77
C ASN A 83 -19.13 -21.20 -24.60
N HIS A 84 -18.06 -21.34 -23.83
CA HIS A 84 -17.42 -22.62 -23.56
C HIS A 84 -17.81 -23.20 -22.19
N GLY A 85 -18.65 -22.51 -21.39
CA GLY A 85 -19.00 -22.94 -20.03
C GLY A 85 -17.79 -22.96 -19.09
N GLN A 86 -16.82 -22.08 -19.32
CA GLN A 86 -15.56 -21.98 -18.58
C GLN A 86 -15.43 -20.64 -17.86
N GLY A 87 -14.46 -20.53 -16.93
CA GLY A 87 -14.15 -19.28 -16.25
C GLY A 87 -13.30 -18.32 -17.09
N PHE A 88 -13.12 -17.11 -16.56
CA PHE A 88 -12.37 -16.03 -17.24
C PHE A 88 -10.89 -16.38 -17.46
N SER A 89 -10.26 -17.11 -16.53
CA SER A 89 -8.87 -17.59 -16.67
C SER A 89 -8.71 -18.47 -17.92
N PHE A 90 -9.65 -19.38 -18.19
CA PHE A 90 -9.64 -20.15 -19.44
C PHE A 90 -9.62 -19.25 -20.68
N ALA A 91 -10.41 -18.18 -20.68
CA ALA A 91 -10.45 -17.25 -21.80
C ALA A 91 -9.15 -16.44 -21.94
N LEU A 92 -8.48 -16.09 -20.83
CA LEU A 92 -7.18 -15.43 -20.86
C LEU A 92 -6.12 -16.30 -21.55
N HIS A 93 -6.02 -17.58 -21.20
CA HIS A 93 -5.10 -18.52 -21.83
C HIS A 93 -5.46 -18.81 -23.30
N ASN A 94 -6.70 -18.55 -23.71
CA ASN A 94 -7.19 -18.70 -25.08
C ASN A 94 -7.51 -17.36 -25.76
N ALA A 95 -6.84 -16.27 -25.37
CA ALA A 95 -7.18 -14.91 -25.79
C ALA A 95 -7.15 -14.73 -27.33
N ALA A 96 -6.24 -15.40 -28.04
CA ALA A 96 -6.19 -15.36 -29.49
C ALA A 96 -7.45 -16.01 -30.12
N ALA A 97 -7.92 -17.14 -29.57
CA ALA A 97 -9.15 -17.81 -30.01
C ALA A 97 -10.39 -16.97 -29.63
N ALA A 98 -10.35 -16.19 -28.57
CA ALA A 98 -11.36 -15.20 -28.20
C ALA A 98 -11.34 -13.95 -29.09
N SER A 99 -10.59 -13.96 -30.20
CA SER A 99 -10.45 -12.82 -31.12
C SER A 99 -9.87 -11.55 -30.47
N VAL A 100 -9.04 -11.71 -29.43
CA VAL A 100 -8.21 -10.65 -28.89
C VAL A 100 -6.88 -10.64 -29.65
N GLY A 101 -6.44 -9.48 -30.10
CA GLY A 101 -5.22 -9.36 -30.91
C GLY A 101 -4.41 -8.12 -30.57
N GLY A 102 -3.32 -7.91 -31.31
CA GLY A 102 -2.48 -6.72 -31.22
C GLY A 102 -1.84 -6.53 -29.85
N ALA A 103 -1.90 -5.30 -29.35
CA ALA A 103 -1.31 -4.92 -28.05
C ALA A 103 -1.98 -5.66 -26.89
N ALA A 104 -3.30 -5.85 -26.93
CA ALA A 104 -4.04 -6.53 -25.87
C ALA A 104 -3.58 -7.99 -25.70
N LEU A 105 -3.37 -8.73 -26.79
CA LEU A 105 -2.88 -10.10 -26.70
C LEU A 105 -1.48 -10.16 -26.09
N LYS A 106 -0.58 -9.27 -26.51
CA LYS A 106 0.77 -9.16 -25.91
C LYS A 106 0.69 -8.82 -24.42
N GLY A 107 -0.20 -7.89 -24.06
CA GLY A 107 -0.44 -7.49 -22.69
C GLY A 107 -0.93 -8.65 -21.82
N ILE A 108 -1.88 -9.47 -22.31
CA ILE A 108 -2.37 -10.65 -21.61
C ILE A 108 -1.26 -11.68 -21.42
N THR A 109 -0.47 -11.94 -22.45
CA THR A 109 0.66 -12.89 -22.36
C THR A 109 1.67 -12.45 -21.30
N ALA A 110 2.03 -11.16 -21.27
CA ALA A 110 2.95 -10.61 -20.26
C ALA A 110 2.34 -10.66 -18.85
N PHE A 111 1.06 -10.37 -18.72
CA PHE A 111 0.34 -10.44 -17.45
C PHE A 111 0.34 -11.86 -16.88
N LEU A 112 -0.06 -12.87 -17.68
CA LEU A 112 -0.05 -14.27 -17.26
C LEU A 112 1.36 -14.72 -16.87
N ALA A 113 2.38 -14.37 -17.64
CA ALA A 113 3.77 -14.70 -17.30
C ALA A 113 4.20 -14.10 -15.95
N SER A 114 3.74 -12.88 -15.62
CA SER A 114 4.04 -12.26 -14.32
C SER A 114 3.33 -12.94 -13.15
N LEU A 115 2.12 -13.46 -13.35
CA LEU A 115 1.42 -14.23 -12.34
C LEU A 115 2.07 -15.60 -12.14
N ASP A 116 2.39 -16.31 -13.21
CA ASP A 116 3.07 -17.62 -13.18
C ASP A 116 4.41 -17.53 -12.47
N GLU A 117 5.22 -16.52 -12.80
CA GLU A 117 6.53 -16.30 -12.16
C GLU A 117 6.37 -16.16 -10.65
N ALA A 118 5.46 -15.28 -10.20
CA ALA A 118 5.26 -15.04 -8.79
C ALA A 118 4.60 -16.23 -8.07
N GLY A 119 3.60 -16.86 -8.70
CA GLY A 119 2.91 -18.01 -8.14
C GLY A 119 3.78 -19.22 -7.86
N ASN A 120 4.85 -19.41 -8.66
CA ASN A 120 5.85 -20.47 -8.45
C ASN A 120 6.67 -20.28 -7.15
N HIS A 121 6.66 -19.08 -6.58
CA HIS A 121 7.39 -18.75 -5.34
C HIS A 121 6.46 -18.68 -4.10
N GLN A 122 5.23 -19.21 -4.20
CA GLN A 122 4.28 -19.19 -3.07
C GLN A 122 4.83 -19.83 -1.79
N SER A 123 5.70 -20.85 -1.91
CA SER A 123 6.33 -21.51 -0.76
C SER A 123 7.39 -20.64 -0.04
N GLU A 124 7.80 -19.53 -0.63
CA GLU A 124 8.76 -18.59 -0.04
C GLU A 124 8.07 -17.48 0.79
N GLY A 125 6.73 -17.55 0.89
CA GLY A 125 5.90 -16.64 1.67
C GLY A 125 5.32 -15.47 0.88
N PRO A 126 4.36 -14.74 1.48
CA PRO A 126 3.60 -13.68 0.78
C PRO A 126 4.46 -12.49 0.35
N ALA A 127 5.50 -12.17 1.11
CA ALA A 127 6.38 -11.04 0.79
C ALA A 127 7.12 -11.26 -0.53
N GLU A 128 7.63 -12.48 -0.77
CA GLU A 128 8.35 -12.78 -2.00
C GLU A 128 7.41 -12.79 -3.21
N VAL A 129 6.23 -13.38 -3.08
CA VAL A 129 5.21 -13.33 -4.15
C VAL A 129 4.84 -11.88 -4.49
N LEU A 130 4.62 -11.02 -3.48
CA LEU A 130 4.34 -9.59 -3.68
C LEU A 130 5.48 -8.89 -4.41
N ARG A 131 6.73 -9.07 -3.97
CA ARG A 131 7.91 -8.46 -4.64
C ARG A 131 8.00 -8.85 -6.10
N LEU A 132 7.90 -10.14 -6.37
CA LEU A 132 8.00 -10.68 -7.72
C LEU A 132 6.88 -10.17 -8.61
N VAL A 133 5.61 -10.29 -8.19
CA VAL A 133 4.48 -9.89 -9.02
C VAL A 133 4.43 -8.38 -9.27
N LEU A 134 4.73 -7.55 -8.28
CA LEU A 134 4.72 -6.09 -8.43
C LEU A 134 5.87 -5.61 -9.33
N LYS A 135 7.00 -6.31 -9.32
CA LYS A 135 8.16 -6.03 -10.19
C LYS A 135 7.91 -6.52 -11.62
N SER A 136 7.59 -7.81 -11.80
CA SER A 136 7.45 -8.44 -13.11
C SER A 136 6.24 -7.93 -13.88
N SER A 137 5.17 -7.54 -13.20
CA SER A 137 4.02 -6.87 -13.81
C SER A 137 4.30 -5.47 -14.33
N GLY A 138 5.42 -4.85 -13.90
CA GLY A 138 5.78 -3.46 -14.21
C GLY A 138 5.08 -2.42 -13.34
N TYR A 139 4.32 -2.84 -12.30
CA TYR A 139 3.57 -1.92 -11.44
C TYR A 139 4.48 -0.97 -10.66
N MET A 140 5.55 -1.48 -10.04
CA MET A 140 6.54 -0.64 -9.35
C MET A 140 7.26 0.31 -10.33
N THR A 141 7.64 -0.21 -11.50
CA THR A 141 8.32 0.60 -12.53
C THR A 141 7.45 1.75 -13.06
N GLU A 142 6.12 1.55 -13.19
CA GLU A 142 5.20 2.65 -13.54
C GLU A 142 5.25 3.76 -12.49
N LEU A 143 5.15 3.41 -11.20
CA LEU A 143 5.19 4.38 -10.10
C LEU A 143 6.54 5.08 -9.98
N GLU A 144 7.65 4.36 -10.18
CA GLU A 144 9.00 4.93 -10.20
C GLU A 144 9.17 5.96 -11.34
N ASN A 145 8.63 5.64 -12.52
CA ASN A 145 8.69 6.52 -13.69
C ASN A 145 7.78 7.77 -13.59
N GLU A 146 6.75 7.75 -12.76
CA GLU A 146 5.91 8.93 -12.51
C GLU A 146 6.70 10.04 -11.81
N ASP A 147 7.71 9.71 -11.01
CA ASP A 147 8.63 10.61 -10.28
C ASP A 147 7.93 11.80 -9.60
N THR A 148 6.82 11.52 -8.93
CA THR A 148 6.02 12.50 -8.19
C THR A 148 6.04 12.22 -6.69
N VAL A 149 5.74 13.22 -5.87
CA VAL A 149 5.57 13.03 -4.42
C VAL A 149 4.47 12.01 -4.13
N GLU A 150 3.42 11.99 -4.95
CA GLU A 150 2.32 11.04 -4.80
C GLU A 150 2.75 9.61 -5.13
N SER A 151 3.44 9.38 -6.25
CA SER A 151 3.93 8.06 -6.63
C SER A 151 4.95 7.52 -5.62
N ALA A 152 5.79 8.39 -5.10
CA ALA A 152 6.70 8.06 -4.03
C ALA A 152 5.99 7.57 -2.75
N GLY A 153 4.93 8.27 -2.33
CA GLY A 153 4.10 7.84 -1.20
C GLY A 153 3.39 6.50 -1.45
N ARG A 154 3.01 6.22 -2.70
CA ARG A 154 2.46 4.91 -3.09
C ARG A 154 3.51 3.80 -2.99
N LEU A 155 4.75 4.06 -3.43
CA LEU A 155 5.86 3.11 -3.28
C LEU A 155 6.16 2.82 -1.80
N GLU A 156 6.12 3.83 -0.93
CA GLU A 156 6.25 3.65 0.52
C GLU A 156 5.13 2.77 1.10
N ASN A 157 3.89 2.95 0.65
CA ASN A 157 2.77 2.10 1.06
C ASN A 157 2.94 0.64 0.61
N LEU A 158 3.46 0.41 -0.61
CA LEU A 158 3.77 -0.95 -1.09
C LEU A 158 4.90 -1.58 -0.28
N ALA A 159 5.92 -0.82 0.03
CA ALA A 159 7.04 -1.30 0.84
C ALA A 159 6.60 -1.65 2.28
N GLU A 160 5.71 -0.86 2.88
CA GLU A 160 5.10 -1.16 4.18
C GLU A 160 4.25 -2.44 4.12
N LEU A 161 3.48 -2.64 3.05
CA LEU A 161 2.70 -3.87 2.84
C LEU A 161 3.60 -5.09 2.73
N ILE A 162 4.69 -4.99 1.95
CA ILE A 162 5.66 -6.08 1.79
C ILE A 162 6.37 -6.38 3.12
N GLY A 163 6.78 -5.33 3.86
CA GLY A 163 7.39 -5.49 5.18
C GLY A 163 6.46 -6.19 6.18
N PHE A 164 5.17 -5.88 6.15
CA PHE A 164 4.19 -6.61 6.95
C PHE A 164 4.03 -8.06 6.49
N ALA A 165 4.04 -8.31 5.18
CA ALA A 165 3.95 -9.66 4.65
C ALA A 165 5.14 -10.55 5.05
N GLU A 166 6.32 -9.98 5.38
CA GLU A 166 7.49 -10.72 5.89
C GLU A 166 7.25 -11.38 7.26
N GLU A 167 6.23 -10.93 8.00
CA GLU A 167 5.89 -11.51 9.30
C GLU A 167 5.16 -12.86 9.17
N PHE A 168 4.83 -13.30 7.94
CA PHE A 168 4.03 -14.49 7.65
C PHE A 168 4.78 -15.48 6.77
N ASP A 169 4.70 -16.76 7.16
CA ASP A 169 5.25 -17.86 6.37
C ASP A 169 4.27 -18.33 5.26
N SER A 170 2.96 -18.07 5.45
CA SER A 170 1.89 -18.51 4.56
C SER A 170 1.14 -17.33 3.95
N VAL A 171 0.84 -17.45 2.64
CA VAL A 171 0.02 -16.46 1.92
C VAL A 171 -1.41 -16.45 2.48
N ASP A 172 -1.94 -17.61 2.87
CA ASP A 172 -3.31 -17.73 3.38
C ASP A 172 -3.43 -17.01 4.74
N ASP A 173 -2.49 -17.21 5.66
CA ASP A 173 -2.48 -16.56 6.97
C ASP A 173 -2.36 -15.04 6.83
N PHE A 174 -1.51 -14.58 5.90
CA PHE A 174 -1.39 -13.15 5.59
C PHE A 174 -2.71 -12.56 5.07
N LEU A 175 -3.35 -13.23 4.10
CA LEU A 175 -4.61 -12.76 3.52
C LEU A 175 -5.76 -12.80 4.53
N GLU A 176 -5.79 -13.78 5.43
CA GLU A 176 -6.75 -13.84 6.54
C GLU A 176 -6.56 -12.66 7.49
N GLN A 177 -5.33 -12.40 7.90
CA GLN A 177 -5.03 -11.24 8.75
C GLN A 177 -5.41 -9.91 8.10
N VAL A 178 -5.11 -9.73 6.81
CA VAL A 178 -5.51 -8.54 6.05
C VAL A 178 -7.03 -8.40 6.02
N ALA A 179 -7.77 -9.50 5.79
CA ALA A 179 -9.23 -9.47 5.77
C ALA A 179 -9.82 -9.07 7.12
N LEU A 180 -9.30 -9.62 8.22
CA LEU A 180 -9.74 -9.28 9.59
C LEU A 180 -9.58 -7.78 9.89
N VAL A 181 -8.49 -7.18 9.41
CA VAL A 181 -8.23 -5.75 9.62
C VAL A 181 -9.09 -4.88 8.69
N ALA A 182 -9.24 -5.30 7.42
CA ALA A 182 -9.97 -4.53 6.42
C ALA A 182 -11.49 -4.47 6.71
N ASP A 183 -12.07 -5.56 7.22
CA ASP A 183 -13.51 -5.70 7.49
C ASP A 183 -13.94 -5.13 8.85
N THR A 184 -12.99 -4.70 9.69
CA THR A 184 -13.34 -4.14 10.99
C THR A 184 -14.10 -2.83 10.81
N ASP A 185 -15.40 -2.89 11.05
CA ASP A 185 -16.28 -1.72 11.08
C ASP A 185 -15.73 -0.64 12.01
N GLN A 186 -15.89 0.62 11.61
CA GLN A 186 -15.50 1.72 12.48
C GLN A 186 -16.25 1.58 13.80
N ILE A 187 -15.51 1.42 14.89
CA ILE A 187 -16.09 1.58 16.21
C ILE A 187 -16.65 3.02 16.26
N ASP A 188 -17.95 3.15 16.08
CA ASP A 188 -18.61 4.42 16.14
C ASP A 188 -18.61 4.95 17.58
N GLY A 189 -17.95 6.06 17.82
CA GLY A 189 -17.86 6.72 19.09
C GLY A 189 -17.67 8.22 18.93
N GLU A 190 -18.24 9.02 19.84
CA GLU A 190 -18.06 10.48 19.81
C GLU A 190 -16.61 10.89 20.08
N ASN A 191 -15.86 10.10 20.85
CA ASN A 191 -14.47 10.33 21.22
C ASN A 191 -13.51 9.50 20.35
N ARG A 192 -13.07 10.07 19.22
CA ARG A 192 -12.14 9.40 18.29
C ARG A 192 -10.74 10.00 18.38
N VAL A 193 -9.72 9.14 18.21
CA VAL A 193 -8.36 9.58 17.94
C VAL A 193 -8.26 10.04 16.49
N MET A 194 -7.73 11.25 16.27
CA MET A 194 -7.53 11.77 14.92
C MET A 194 -6.14 11.37 14.43
N LEU A 195 -6.08 10.59 13.36
CA LEU A 195 -4.85 10.20 12.67
C LEU A 195 -4.67 11.09 11.45
N MET A 196 -3.50 11.70 11.29
CA MET A 196 -3.23 12.56 10.13
C MET A 196 -1.74 12.78 9.90
N THR A 197 -1.40 13.13 8.66
CA THR A 197 -0.05 13.62 8.35
C THR A 197 0.17 15.01 8.95
N LEU A 198 1.44 15.37 9.18
CA LEU A 198 1.82 16.72 9.62
C LEU A 198 1.31 17.81 8.65
N HIS A 199 1.28 17.52 7.35
CA HIS A 199 0.73 18.45 6.36
C HIS A 199 -0.77 18.71 6.55
N ALA A 200 -1.54 17.66 6.86
CA ALA A 200 -2.97 17.77 7.11
C ALA A 200 -3.31 18.47 8.44
N ALA A 201 -2.34 18.54 9.36
CA ALA A 201 -2.52 19.17 10.67
C ALA A 201 -2.47 20.70 10.63
N LYS A 202 -2.07 21.30 9.49
CA LYS A 202 -1.96 22.77 9.34
C LYS A 202 -3.33 23.44 9.60
N GLY A 203 -3.35 24.38 10.55
CA GLY A 203 -4.56 25.11 10.93
C GLY A 203 -5.47 24.42 11.95
N LEU A 204 -5.19 23.17 12.33
CA LEU A 204 -5.93 22.45 13.36
C LEU A 204 -5.19 22.55 14.70
N GLU A 205 -5.91 22.39 15.82
CA GLU A 205 -5.32 22.34 17.16
C GLU A 205 -6.03 21.30 18.02
N PHE A 206 -5.28 20.64 18.90
CA PHE A 206 -5.80 19.57 19.75
C PHE A 206 -5.28 19.70 21.19
N PRO A 207 -6.09 19.37 22.22
CA PRO A 207 -5.62 19.36 23.60
C PRO A 207 -4.38 18.48 23.79
N VAL A 208 -4.39 17.28 23.19
CA VAL A 208 -3.30 16.30 23.28
C VAL A 208 -2.85 15.91 21.88
N VAL A 209 -1.53 16.00 21.64
CA VAL A 209 -0.89 15.62 20.37
C VAL A 209 0.20 14.61 20.63
N PHE A 210 0.26 13.58 19.81
CA PHE A 210 1.35 12.63 19.68
C PHE A 210 2.03 12.84 18.34
N LEU A 211 3.35 13.12 18.34
CA LEU A 211 4.21 13.12 17.16
C LEU A 211 4.92 11.77 17.07
N ALA A 212 4.55 10.97 16.08
CA ALA A 212 5.09 9.63 15.92
C ALA A 212 6.26 9.60 14.93
N GLY A 213 7.35 8.89 15.30
CA GLY A 213 8.48 8.64 14.41
C GLY A 213 9.38 9.86 14.21
N PHE A 214 9.77 10.53 15.31
CA PHE A 214 10.65 11.71 15.29
C PHE A 214 12.13 11.27 15.25
N GLU A 215 12.52 10.66 14.12
CA GLU A 215 13.81 10.00 13.90
C GLU A 215 14.31 10.19 12.47
N GLU A 216 15.63 10.31 12.27
CA GLU A 216 16.25 10.51 10.95
C GLU A 216 15.85 9.39 9.97
N GLY A 217 15.48 9.79 8.74
CA GLY A 217 15.00 8.88 7.70
C GLY A 217 13.49 8.67 7.69
N VAL A 218 12.81 8.96 8.81
CA VAL A 218 11.34 8.95 8.93
C VAL A 218 10.82 10.38 9.02
N PHE A 219 11.31 11.13 10.00
CA PHE A 219 11.09 12.56 10.15
C PHE A 219 12.31 13.23 10.80
N PRO A 220 13.18 13.95 10.02
CA PRO A 220 13.03 14.28 8.60
C PRO A 220 13.04 13.06 7.69
N HIS A 221 12.31 13.18 6.58
CA HIS A 221 12.21 12.12 5.59
C HIS A 221 13.56 11.88 4.90
N SER A 222 13.89 10.62 4.56
CA SER A 222 15.19 10.24 3.98
C SER A 222 15.58 11.05 2.74
N ARG A 223 14.60 11.43 1.91
CA ARG A 223 14.84 12.25 0.71
C ARG A 223 15.31 13.67 1.04
N SER A 224 14.80 14.23 2.13
CA SER A 224 15.11 15.60 2.54
C SER A 224 16.50 15.75 3.14
N LEU A 225 17.15 14.65 3.54
CA LEU A 225 18.46 14.69 4.22
C LEU A 225 19.59 15.24 3.33
N ALA A 226 19.49 15.11 2.01
CA ALA A 226 20.51 15.55 1.07
C ALA A 226 20.32 17.00 0.58
N GLU A 227 19.12 17.57 0.72
CA GLU A 227 18.76 18.85 0.14
C GLU A 227 18.42 19.88 1.23
N PRO A 228 19.20 20.97 1.35
CA PRO A 228 19.01 21.97 2.41
C PRO A 228 17.63 22.63 2.42
N GLU A 229 17.04 22.88 1.25
CA GLU A 229 15.71 23.49 1.13
C GLU A 229 14.61 22.55 1.63
N GLU A 230 14.72 21.26 1.33
CA GLU A 230 13.79 20.25 1.83
C GLU A 230 13.94 20.05 3.35
N MET A 231 15.14 20.12 3.87
CA MET A 231 15.38 20.09 5.33
C MET A 231 14.73 21.29 6.04
N GLU A 232 14.72 22.47 5.44
CA GLU A 232 14.00 23.63 6.00
C GLU A 232 12.48 23.38 6.00
N GLU A 233 11.94 22.70 5.01
CA GLU A 233 10.52 22.36 5.01
C GLU A 233 10.20 21.31 6.08
N GLU A 234 11.05 20.29 6.28
CA GLU A 234 10.91 19.33 7.40
C GLU A 234 10.92 20.06 8.76
N ARG A 235 11.80 21.06 8.92
CA ARG A 235 11.85 21.89 10.12
C ARG A 235 10.56 22.69 10.33
N ARG A 236 10.00 23.25 9.26
CA ARG A 236 8.69 23.94 9.30
C ARG A 236 7.55 22.98 9.68
N LEU A 237 7.57 21.77 9.14
CA LEU A 237 6.60 20.74 9.50
C LEU A 237 6.72 20.31 10.96
N ALA A 238 7.94 20.19 11.49
CA ALA A 238 8.18 19.93 12.91
C ALA A 238 7.58 21.04 13.78
N TYR A 239 7.84 22.31 13.42
CA TYR A 239 7.26 23.45 14.11
C TYR A 239 5.72 23.43 14.06
N VAL A 240 5.13 23.14 12.90
CA VAL A 240 3.68 23.00 12.75
C VAL A 240 3.18 21.93 13.71
N GLY A 241 3.74 20.73 13.69
CA GLY A 241 3.30 19.61 14.53
C GLY A 241 3.37 19.94 16.03
N ILE A 242 4.47 20.49 16.49
CA ILE A 242 4.70 20.87 17.88
C ILE A 242 3.66 21.92 18.33
N THR A 243 3.42 22.93 17.52
CA THR A 243 2.51 24.03 17.85
C THR A 243 1.03 23.69 17.76
N ARG A 244 0.66 22.48 17.35
CA ARG A 244 -0.74 22.02 17.34
C ARG A 244 -1.23 21.52 18.70
N ALA A 245 -0.34 21.25 19.63
CA ALA A 245 -0.68 20.84 20.99
C ALA A 245 -1.07 22.06 21.83
N ARG A 246 -2.25 22.01 22.41
CA ARG A 246 -2.72 23.07 23.35
C ARG A 246 -2.28 22.82 24.79
N GLU A 247 -2.25 21.56 25.22
CA GLU A 247 -2.03 21.17 26.62
C GLU A 247 -0.88 20.20 26.76
N LEU A 248 -0.86 19.11 25.96
CA LEU A 248 0.12 18.05 26.10
C LEU A 248 0.67 17.64 24.73
N LEU A 249 2.00 17.64 24.63
CA LEU A 249 2.73 17.12 23.48
C LEU A 249 3.54 15.90 23.91
N ASN A 250 3.35 14.79 23.19
CA ASN A 250 4.16 13.60 23.28
C ASN A 250 4.93 13.42 21.97
N VAL A 251 6.23 13.22 22.06
CA VAL A 251 7.08 12.93 20.91
C VAL A 251 7.65 11.53 21.09
N SER A 252 7.53 10.69 20.07
CA SER A 252 8.07 9.34 20.11
C SER A 252 9.10 9.12 19.01
N HIS A 253 10.12 8.33 19.34
CA HIS A 253 11.10 7.83 18.40
C HIS A 253 11.38 6.36 18.68
N ALA A 254 11.78 5.61 17.65
CA ALA A 254 12.25 4.25 17.80
C ALA A 254 13.78 4.21 17.77
N TRP A 255 14.38 3.36 18.63
CA TRP A 255 15.82 3.08 18.60
C TRP A 255 16.23 2.29 17.35
N SER A 256 15.34 1.41 16.90
CA SER A 256 15.52 0.60 15.67
C SER A 256 14.19 0.35 15.00
N ARG A 257 14.20 0.24 13.68
CA ARG A 257 13.07 -0.18 12.84
C ARG A 257 13.49 -1.24 11.87
N SER A 258 12.60 -2.16 11.59
CA SER A 258 12.68 -2.97 10.38
C SER A 258 12.04 -2.17 9.25
N LEU A 259 12.87 -1.74 8.30
CA LEU A 259 12.44 -1.06 7.08
C LEU A 259 12.90 -1.91 5.91
N TYR A 260 11.95 -2.36 5.08
CA TYR A 260 12.23 -3.19 3.89
C TYR A 260 13.03 -4.46 4.20
N GLY A 261 12.69 -5.14 5.31
CA GLY A 261 13.36 -6.38 5.74
C GLY A 261 14.74 -6.19 6.39
N ASN A 262 15.23 -4.95 6.51
CA ASN A 262 16.50 -4.64 7.15
C ASN A 262 16.28 -3.89 8.46
N THR A 263 16.90 -4.36 9.55
CA THR A 263 16.91 -3.63 10.82
C THR A 263 17.87 -2.45 10.72
N GLN A 264 17.35 -1.26 10.83
CA GLN A 264 18.11 -0.02 10.89
C GLN A 264 18.11 0.52 12.32
N TYR A 265 19.29 0.93 12.82
CA TYR A 265 19.40 1.69 14.05
C TYR A 265 19.25 3.17 13.74
N LEU A 266 18.34 3.81 14.43
CA LEU A 266 17.93 5.18 14.14
C LEU A 266 18.47 6.11 15.20
N SER A 267 18.90 7.29 14.81
CA SER A 267 19.26 8.35 15.77
C SER A 267 18.07 9.28 15.99
N LEU A 268 18.05 9.93 17.16
CA LEU A 268 17.17 11.04 17.42
C LEU A 268 17.45 12.15 16.40
N ILE A 269 16.37 12.78 15.96
CA ILE A 269 16.44 13.90 15.04
C ILE A 269 17.33 15.03 15.58
N HIS A 270 18.20 15.53 14.73
CA HIS A 270 19.03 16.71 14.97
C HIS A 270 18.58 17.88 14.09
N ILE A 271 17.32 18.32 14.23
CA ILE A 271 16.75 19.47 13.51
C ILE A 271 17.13 20.78 14.21
#